data_53411fac76a22b1ce59dbdd4f841fc7e
#
_entry.id   53411fac76a22b1ce59dbdd4f841fc7e
#
_cell.length_a   1.000
_cell.length_b   1.000
_cell.length_c   1.000
_cell.angle_alpha   90.00
_cell.angle_beta   90.00
_cell.angle_gamma   90.00
#
_symmetry.space_group_name_H-M   'P 1'
#
loop_
_entity.id
_entity.type
_entity.pdbx_description
1 polymer ?
#
loop_
_entity_poly.entity_id
_entity_poly.type
_entity_poly.pdbx_seq_one_letter_code
_entity_poly.pdbx_strand_id
1 'polypeptide(L)'
;LLRLDYFLPTDVFGDDPFTPETEASEPFTLGVRVANVGAGTAAKLQIESAQPKIVENRQGLLIDFTILGGYVGNAIAGKSLLLDFGDIAPQSAKMGRWLMQTTLAGRFTQFNASFVHADSLGGAVTSLIKEIVTHKLVRDVRVDLPGQDDIDDFLAEQGDGYRVYDSQGGDNPVFNLSGTASLNAVSGGNLALQFPATQGYVHVKLPDPSRGSRVLVQVLRSDGKQLLAQNFWLSKSRNSDLSWSYYVHVFDSNTTGQYTLVFSDS
;
A
#
# COMPACT_ATOMS: atom_id res chain seq x y z
N LEU A 1 -16.17 -10.32 17.19
CA LEU A 1 -16.49 -9.15 16.35
C LEU A 1 -15.27 -8.77 15.53
N LEU A 2 -15.45 -8.60 14.22
CA LEU A 2 -14.40 -8.29 13.26
C LEU A 2 -14.53 -6.87 12.73
N ARG A 3 -13.40 -6.16 12.63
CA ARG A 3 -13.24 -4.95 11.83
C ARG A 3 -12.41 -5.30 10.59
N LEU A 4 -12.86 -4.85 9.44
CA LEU A 4 -12.17 -5.03 8.18
C LEU A 4 -11.77 -3.66 7.62
N ASP A 5 -10.49 -3.48 7.41
CA ASP A 5 -9.93 -2.32 6.74
C ASP A 5 -9.45 -2.77 5.36
N TYR A 6 -10.05 -2.24 4.29
CA TYR A 6 -9.63 -2.46 2.91
C TYR A 6 -8.76 -1.33 2.42
N PHE A 7 -7.75 -1.68 1.62
CA PHE A 7 -6.76 -0.75 1.10
C PHE A 7 -6.67 -0.87 -0.41
N LEU A 8 -6.96 0.25 -1.11
CA LEU A 8 -6.94 0.31 -2.58
C LEU A 8 -6.08 1.47 -3.03
N PRO A 9 -5.22 1.28 -4.05
CA PRO A 9 -4.55 2.40 -4.69
C PRO A 9 -5.59 3.30 -5.38
N THR A 10 -5.27 4.58 -5.52
CA THR A 10 -6.14 5.50 -6.27
C THR A 10 -6.03 5.25 -7.77
N ASP A 11 -4.80 5.14 -8.27
CA ASP A 11 -4.51 4.94 -9.68
C ASP A 11 -3.84 3.57 -9.91
N VAL A 12 -4.18 2.95 -11.02
CA VAL A 12 -3.54 1.73 -11.51
C VAL A 12 -3.04 1.98 -12.92
N PHE A 13 -1.89 1.39 -13.24
CA PHE A 13 -1.18 1.65 -14.47
C PHE A 13 -1.19 0.40 -15.36
N GLY A 14 -1.63 0.59 -16.57
CA GLY A 14 -1.61 -0.32 -17.69
C GLY A 14 -1.52 0.50 -18.96
N ASP A 15 -1.93 -0.04 -20.07
CA ASP A 15 -1.96 0.68 -21.33
C ASP A 15 -2.91 1.90 -21.26
N ASP A 16 -2.45 3.07 -21.66
CA ASP A 16 -3.27 4.28 -21.71
C ASP A 16 -3.85 4.45 -23.11
N PRO A 17 -5.15 4.20 -23.30
CA PRO A 17 -5.76 4.26 -24.64
C PRO A 17 -5.77 5.68 -25.27
N PHE A 18 -5.32 6.68 -24.54
CA PHE A 18 -5.21 8.07 -25.04
C PHE A 18 -3.80 8.41 -25.56
N THR A 19 -2.85 7.50 -25.43
CA THR A 19 -1.49 7.64 -26.00
C THR A 19 -1.31 6.71 -27.18
N PRO A 20 -0.45 7.05 -28.16
CA PRO A 20 -0.15 6.17 -29.28
C PRO A 20 0.85 5.05 -28.91
N GLU A 21 1.55 5.21 -27.79
CA GLU A 21 2.50 4.24 -27.25
C GLU A 21 1.77 3.19 -26.39
N THR A 22 2.24 1.95 -26.42
CA THR A 22 1.76 0.92 -25.52
C THR A 22 2.57 0.95 -24.23
N GLU A 23 1.90 1.27 -23.12
CA GLU A 23 2.54 1.26 -21.81
C GLU A 23 2.46 -0.11 -21.15
N ALA A 24 3.53 -0.44 -20.43
CA ALA A 24 3.57 -1.67 -19.65
C ALA A 24 2.65 -1.58 -18.43
N SER A 25 1.94 -2.67 -18.16
CA SER A 25 1.14 -2.80 -16.95
C SER A 25 2.03 -2.88 -15.71
N GLU A 26 1.67 -2.14 -14.67
CA GLU A 26 2.36 -2.16 -13.38
C GLU A 26 1.55 -2.96 -12.35
N PRO A 27 2.20 -3.86 -11.59
CA PRO A 27 1.54 -4.54 -10.48
C PRO A 27 1.10 -3.56 -9.39
N PHE A 28 -0.05 -3.83 -8.80
CA PHE A 28 -0.57 -3.07 -7.68
C PHE A 28 -1.14 -3.99 -6.58
N THR A 29 -1.18 -3.50 -5.35
CA THR A 29 -1.72 -4.22 -4.20
C THR A 29 -3.15 -3.79 -3.92
N LEU A 30 -4.03 -4.78 -3.69
CA LEU A 30 -5.23 -4.64 -2.89
C LEU A 30 -4.96 -5.27 -1.53
N GLY A 31 -5.21 -4.51 -0.46
CA GLY A 31 -4.98 -4.98 0.89
C GLY A 31 -6.26 -5.16 1.69
N VAL A 32 -6.22 -6.04 2.68
CA VAL A 32 -7.23 -6.14 3.73
C VAL A 32 -6.56 -6.44 5.07
N ARG A 33 -6.89 -5.67 6.09
CA ARG A 33 -6.53 -5.99 7.47
C ARG A 33 -7.79 -6.44 8.19
N VAL A 34 -7.73 -7.63 8.77
CA VAL A 34 -8.82 -8.18 9.58
C VAL A 34 -8.41 -8.12 11.04
N ALA A 35 -9.07 -7.28 11.83
CA ALA A 35 -8.86 -7.15 13.25
C ALA A 35 -10.00 -7.81 14.03
N ASN A 36 -9.68 -8.76 14.90
CA ASN A 36 -10.65 -9.33 15.84
C ASN A 36 -10.73 -8.46 17.10
N VAL A 37 -11.70 -7.57 17.13
CA VAL A 37 -11.98 -6.69 18.27
C VAL A 37 -12.91 -7.31 19.31
N GLY A 38 -13.27 -8.58 19.15
CA GLY A 38 -14.11 -9.34 20.07
C GLY A 38 -13.30 -10.04 21.17
N ALA A 39 -14.02 -10.66 22.09
CA ALA A 39 -13.43 -11.41 23.22
C ALA A 39 -13.15 -12.89 22.91
N GLY A 40 -13.69 -13.42 21.82
CA GLY A 40 -13.51 -14.80 21.40
C GLY A 40 -12.75 -14.91 20.08
N THR A 41 -12.14 -16.07 19.82
CA THR A 41 -11.47 -16.38 18.56
C THR A 41 -12.46 -16.38 17.40
N ALA A 42 -12.13 -15.69 16.29
CA ALA A 42 -12.81 -15.84 15.03
C ALA A 42 -12.20 -17.03 14.29
N ALA A 43 -12.96 -18.14 14.21
CA ALA A 43 -12.46 -19.39 13.65
C ALA A 43 -12.74 -19.48 12.15
N LYS A 44 -11.78 -20.04 11.39
CA LYS A 44 -11.90 -20.40 9.96
C LYS A 44 -12.36 -19.25 9.08
N LEU A 45 -11.83 -18.05 9.31
CA LEU A 45 -12.21 -16.89 8.53
C LEU A 45 -11.65 -16.98 7.10
N GLN A 46 -12.53 -16.85 6.15
CA GLN A 46 -12.18 -16.74 4.73
C GLN A 46 -12.81 -15.48 4.14
N ILE A 47 -12.06 -14.80 3.28
CA ILE A 47 -12.53 -13.61 2.56
C ILE A 47 -12.35 -13.87 1.08
N GLU A 48 -13.45 -13.79 0.34
CA GLU A 48 -13.45 -13.76 -1.11
C GLU A 48 -13.69 -12.31 -1.56
N SER A 49 -12.68 -11.69 -2.18
CA SER A 49 -12.83 -10.35 -2.71
C SER A 49 -13.57 -10.39 -4.05
N ALA A 50 -14.60 -9.55 -4.20
CA ALA A 50 -15.15 -9.26 -5.51
C ALA A 50 -14.13 -8.47 -6.34
N GLN A 51 -14.16 -8.64 -7.66
CA GLN A 51 -13.31 -7.83 -8.55
C GLN A 51 -13.59 -6.34 -8.34
N PRO A 52 -12.56 -5.50 -8.22
CA PRO A 52 -12.73 -4.07 -8.09
C PRO A 52 -13.43 -3.49 -9.32
N LYS A 53 -14.34 -2.56 -9.10
CA LYS A 53 -14.97 -1.81 -10.19
C LYS A 53 -14.13 -0.56 -10.48
N ILE A 54 -13.63 -0.46 -11.69
CA ILE A 54 -13.10 0.81 -12.23
C ILE A 54 -14.28 1.63 -12.72
N VAL A 55 -14.43 2.84 -12.21
CA VAL A 55 -15.57 3.71 -12.52
C VAL A 55 -15.26 4.74 -13.58
N GLU A 56 -14.00 5.03 -13.87
CA GLU A 56 -13.64 5.93 -14.97
C GLU A 56 -13.15 5.19 -16.21
N ASN A 57 -14.06 4.44 -16.83
CA ASN A 57 -13.91 4.07 -18.22
C ASN A 57 -14.87 4.91 -19.06
N ARG A 58 -14.46 6.08 -19.47
CA ARG A 58 -15.27 6.99 -20.29
C ARG A 58 -15.52 6.48 -21.73
N GLN A 59 -14.85 5.38 -22.11
CA GLN A 59 -14.93 4.84 -23.47
C GLN A 59 -15.59 3.47 -23.59
N GLY A 60 -16.08 2.88 -22.48
CA GLY A 60 -16.68 1.54 -22.49
C GLY A 60 -15.70 0.42 -22.84
N LEU A 61 -14.39 0.63 -22.65
CA LEU A 61 -13.37 -0.39 -22.87
C LEU A 61 -13.42 -1.46 -21.79
N LEU A 62 -13.22 -2.72 -22.17
CA LEU A 62 -13.11 -3.80 -21.21
C LEU A 62 -11.74 -3.74 -20.52
N ILE A 63 -11.77 -3.69 -19.19
CA ILE A 63 -10.59 -3.71 -18.36
C ILE A 63 -10.54 -5.08 -17.67
N ASP A 64 -9.47 -5.82 -17.93
CA ASP A 64 -9.22 -7.09 -17.30
C ASP A 64 -8.22 -6.96 -16.15
N PHE A 65 -8.51 -7.69 -15.07
CA PHE A 65 -7.63 -7.81 -13.92
C PHE A 65 -7.04 -9.22 -13.85
N THR A 66 -5.73 -9.29 -13.73
CA THR A 66 -5.00 -10.54 -13.51
C THR A 66 -4.49 -10.59 -12.08
N ILE A 67 -4.78 -11.69 -11.38
CA ILE A 67 -4.21 -11.96 -10.05
C ILE A 67 -2.84 -12.57 -10.24
N LEU A 68 -1.80 -11.89 -9.80
CA LEU A 68 -0.43 -12.37 -9.82
C LEU A 68 -0.12 -13.26 -8.62
N GLY A 69 -0.72 -12.95 -7.46
CA GLY A 69 -0.59 -13.71 -6.24
C GLY A 69 -1.55 -13.24 -5.14
N GLY A 70 -1.78 -14.09 -4.15
CA GLY A 70 -2.47 -13.77 -2.90
C GLY A 70 -1.58 -14.13 -1.72
N TYR A 71 -1.71 -13.38 -0.64
CA TYR A 71 -0.91 -13.57 0.57
C TYR A 71 -1.76 -13.35 1.82
N VAL A 72 -1.50 -14.15 2.86
CA VAL A 72 -1.97 -13.90 4.22
C VAL A 72 -0.74 -13.81 5.13
N GLY A 73 -0.46 -12.61 5.66
CA GLY A 73 0.86 -12.31 6.19
C GLY A 73 1.93 -12.52 5.11
N ASN A 74 2.94 -13.32 5.42
CA ASN A 74 4.00 -13.72 4.47
C ASN A 74 3.72 -15.06 3.77
N ALA A 75 2.62 -15.74 4.12
CA ALA A 75 2.26 -17.02 3.50
C ALA A 75 1.58 -16.80 2.14
N ILE A 76 2.04 -17.53 1.12
CA ILE A 76 1.43 -17.50 -0.22
C ILE A 76 0.08 -18.22 -0.17
N ALA A 77 -0.98 -17.52 -0.57
CA ALA A 77 -2.35 -18.06 -0.67
C ALA A 77 -2.75 -18.47 -2.10
N GLY A 78 -1.83 -18.35 -3.06
CA GLY A 78 -2.08 -18.71 -4.46
C GLY A 78 -2.66 -17.56 -5.29
N LYS A 79 -3.09 -17.89 -6.53
CA LYS A 79 -3.68 -16.94 -7.48
C LYS A 79 -5.20 -17.02 -7.44
N SER A 80 -5.78 -16.63 -6.32
CA SER A 80 -7.23 -16.68 -6.07
C SER A 80 -7.70 -15.41 -5.38
N LEU A 81 -8.96 -15.04 -5.63
CA LEU A 81 -9.63 -14.00 -4.84
C LEU A 81 -9.94 -14.45 -3.40
N LEU A 82 -9.93 -15.76 -3.15
CA LEU A 82 -10.13 -16.31 -1.82
C LEU A 82 -8.83 -16.25 -1.00
N LEU A 83 -8.90 -15.58 0.15
CA LEU A 83 -7.85 -15.62 1.19
C LEU A 83 -8.39 -16.35 2.42
N ASP A 84 -7.64 -17.35 2.87
CA ASP A 84 -7.94 -18.09 4.09
C ASP A 84 -7.08 -17.55 5.24
N PHE A 85 -7.72 -16.80 6.13
CA PHE A 85 -7.08 -16.24 7.34
C PHE A 85 -6.99 -17.25 8.46
N GLY A 86 -7.71 -18.37 8.37
CA GLY A 86 -7.80 -19.34 9.45
C GLY A 86 -8.39 -18.71 10.72
N ASP A 87 -7.85 -19.05 11.87
CA ASP A 87 -8.30 -18.55 13.16
C ASP A 87 -7.60 -17.22 13.49
N ILE A 88 -8.37 -16.23 13.96
CA ILE A 88 -7.86 -14.95 14.45
C ILE A 88 -8.18 -14.83 15.94
N ALA A 89 -7.14 -14.80 16.77
CA ALA A 89 -7.27 -14.68 18.22
C ALA A 89 -7.94 -13.35 18.64
N PRO A 90 -8.53 -13.27 19.85
CA PRO A 90 -9.03 -12.01 20.37
C PRO A 90 -7.96 -10.92 20.39
N GLN A 91 -8.35 -9.69 20.07
CA GLN A 91 -7.47 -8.52 20.10
C GLN A 91 -6.22 -8.66 19.21
N SER A 92 -6.30 -9.47 18.15
CA SER A 92 -5.24 -9.61 17.16
C SER A 92 -5.73 -9.29 15.76
N ALA A 93 -4.80 -9.08 14.84
CA ALA A 93 -5.08 -8.80 13.44
C ALA A 93 -4.30 -9.73 12.52
N LYS A 94 -4.79 -9.86 11.28
CA LYS A 94 -4.06 -10.50 10.18
C LYS A 94 -4.18 -9.66 8.92
N MET A 95 -3.10 -9.62 8.15
CA MET A 95 -3.01 -8.92 6.88
C MET A 95 -3.23 -9.88 5.72
N GLY A 96 -4.03 -9.45 4.75
CA GLY A 96 -4.20 -10.14 3.48
C GLY A 96 -3.88 -9.20 2.32
N ARG A 97 -3.31 -9.73 1.25
CA ARG A 97 -2.96 -8.96 0.05
C ARG A 97 -3.25 -9.76 -1.20
N TRP A 98 -3.74 -9.05 -2.22
CA TRP A 98 -3.76 -9.52 -3.60
C TRP A 98 -2.82 -8.64 -4.41
N LEU A 99 -1.82 -9.25 -5.02
CA LEU A 99 -1.01 -8.60 -6.03
C LEU A 99 -1.71 -8.78 -7.37
N MET A 100 -2.07 -7.68 -7.98
CA MET A 100 -2.86 -7.64 -9.21
C MET A 100 -2.19 -6.83 -10.30
N GLN A 101 -2.63 -7.04 -11.52
CA GLN A 101 -2.24 -6.28 -12.69
C GLN A 101 -3.48 -5.98 -13.53
N THR A 102 -3.51 -4.84 -14.20
CA THR A 102 -4.58 -4.43 -15.09
C THR A 102 -4.09 -4.29 -16.51
N THR A 103 -4.95 -4.54 -17.49
CA THR A 103 -4.63 -4.33 -18.91
C THR A 103 -4.60 -2.84 -19.28
N LEU A 104 -5.45 -2.04 -18.66
CA LEU A 104 -5.56 -0.61 -18.95
C LEU A 104 -5.32 0.24 -17.70
N ALA A 105 -4.81 1.45 -17.91
CA ALA A 105 -4.73 2.45 -16.86
C ALA A 105 -6.13 2.86 -16.40
N GLY A 106 -6.28 3.12 -15.10
CA GLY A 106 -7.57 3.48 -14.53
C GLY A 106 -7.48 4.04 -13.13
N ARG A 107 -8.63 4.48 -12.63
CA ARG A 107 -8.76 4.98 -11.26
C ARG A 107 -9.83 4.21 -10.52
N PHE A 108 -9.49 3.72 -9.33
CA PHE A 108 -10.47 3.09 -8.45
C PHE A 108 -11.30 4.15 -7.74
N THR A 109 -12.62 4.03 -7.85
CA THR A 109 -13.55 4.90 -7.12
C THR A 109 -14.38 4.13 -6.11
N GLN A 110 -14.50 2.80 -6.26
CA GLN A 110 -15.27 1.97 -5.37
C GLN A 110 -14.78 0.53 -5.36
N PHE A 111 -14.76 -0.10 -4.18
CA PHE A 111 -14.47 -1.51 -3.98
C PHE A 111 -15.63 -2.21 -3.29
N ASN A 112 -16.06 -3.35 -3.83
CA ASN A 112 -17.05 -4.22 -3.22
C ASN A 112 -16.37 -5.53 -2.83
N ALA A 113 -16.40 -5.89 -1.55
CA ALA A 113 -15.97 -7.18 -1.06
C ALA A 113 -17.18 -7.99 -0.61
N SER A 114 -17.21 -9.25 -0.96
CA SER A 114 -18.14 -10.24 -0.38
C SER A 114 -17.41 -11.06 0.66
N PHE A 115 -18.11 -11.42 1.73
CA PHE A 115 -17.55 -12.17 2.84
C PHE A 115 -18.24 -13.53 2.92
N VAL A 116 -17.42 -14.58 2.95
CA VAL A 116 -17.86 -15.91 3.29
C VAL A 116 -17.15 -16.31 4.58
N HIS A 117 -17.90 -16.51 5.66
CA HIS A 117 -17.39 -17.18 6.84
C HIS A 117 -18.06 -18.54 6.98
N ALA A 118 -17.30 -19.56 7.30
CA ALA A 118 -17.83 -20.90 7.49
C ALA A 118 -18.70 -20.94 8.77
N ASP A 119 -20.01 -21.01 8.60
CA ASP A 119 -20.94 -21.35 9.68
C ASP A 119 -20.76 -22.83 10.06
N SER A 120 -19.94 -23.12 11.02
CA SER A 120 -19.88 -24.45 11.60
C SER A 120 -21.00 -24.74 12.62
N LEU A 121 -21.91 -23.79 12.85
CA LEU A 121 -23.03 -23.91 13.80
C LEU A 121 -24.29 -23.32 13.18
N GLY A 122 -25.00 -24.11 12.38
CA GLY A 122 -26.23 -23.76 11.65
C GLY A 122 -27.21 -22.85 12.42
N GLY A 123 -27.16 -21.58 12.14
CA GLY A 123 -28.10 -20.59 12.60
C GLY A 123 -27.83 -19.25 11.91
N ALA A 124 -28.89 -18.51 11.58
CA ALA A 124 -28.79 -17.15 11.04
C ALA A 124 -27.99 -16.28 12.00
N VAL A 125 -26.72 -16.12 11.75
CA VAL A 125 -25.77 -15.51 12.67
C VAL A 125 -25.93 -14.00 12.62
N THR A 126 -26.12 -13.39 13.76
CA THR A 126 -25.76 -12.00 14.02
C THR A 126 -24.39 -11.72 13.39
N SER A 127 -24.33 -10.76 12.48
CA SER A 127 -23.13 -10.42 11.74
C SER A 127 -21.93 -10.29 12.68
N LEU A 128 -20.92 -11.13 12.50
CA LEU A 128 -19.65 -11.02 13.23
C LEU A 128 -18.88 -9.77 12.82
N ILE A 129 -19.25 -9.14 11.73
CA ILE A 129 -18.61 -7.94 11.20
C ILE A 129 -19.20 -6.74 11.91
N LYS A 130 -18.35 -6.03 12.63
CA LYS A 130 -18.68 -4.79 13.32
C LYS A 130 -18.60 -3.59 12.38
N GLU A 131 -17.57 -3.56 11.55
CA GLU A 131 -17.24 -2.41 10.72
C GLU A 131 -16.44 -2.83 9.50
N ILE A 132 -16.69 -2.14 8.38
CA ILE A 132 -15.90 -2.22 7.16
C ILE A 132 -15.53 -0.81 6.76
N VAL A 133 -14.23 -0.56 6.60
CA VAL A 133 -13.72 0.74 6.19
C VAL A 133 -12.82 0.54 4.98
N THR A 134 -12.89 1.47 4.03
CA THR A 134 -12.02 1.49 2.85
C THR A 134 -11.08 2.67 2.94
N HIS A 135 -9.80 2.41 2.70
CA HIS A 135 -8.72 3.39 2.75
C HIS A 135 -8.05 3.50 1.38
N LYS A 136 -7.55 4.69 1.07
CA LYS A 136 -6.70 4.90 -0.10
C LYS A 136 -5.28 4.45 0.22
N LEU A 137 -4.86 3.34 -0.38
CA LEU A 137 -3.52 2.80 -0.21
C LEU A 137 -2.50 3.71 -0.91
N VAL A 138 -1.48 4.11 -0.16
CA VAL A 138 -0.31 4.80 -0.71
C VAL A 138 0.74 3.77 -1.13
N ARG A 139 1.07 2.85 -0.21
CA ARG A 139 2.08 1.80 -0.45
C ARG A 139 2.04 0.72 0.62
N ASP A 140 2.46 -0.48 0.25
CA ASP A 140 2.93 -1.50 1.19
C ASP A 140 4.27 -1.04 1.74
N VAL A 141 4.35 -0.86 3.04
CA VAL A 141 5.55 -0.44 3.75
C VAL A 141 5.86 -1.46 4.85
N ARG A 142 6.97 -1.32 5.53
CA ARG A 142 7.24 -2.13 6.72
C ARG A 142 7.64 -1.23 7.89
N VAL A 143 6.94 -1.40 9.00
CA VAL A 143 7.30 -0.77 10.26
C VAL A 143 8.56 -1.45 10.80
N ASP A 144 9.68 -0.73 10.76
CA ASP A 144 11.00 -1.22 11.13
C ASP A 144 11.41 -0.66 12.51
N LEU A 145 10.70 -1.15 13.54
CA LEU A 145 10.94 -0.83 14.95
C LEU A 145 11.21 -2.10 15.75
N PRO A 146 11.96 -2.02 16.85
CA PRO A 146 12.16 -3.16 17.73
C PRO A 146 10.84 -3.77 18.23
N GLY A 147 10.67 -5.07 18.05
CA GLY A 147 9.46 -5.81 18.45
C GLY A 147 8.37 -5.90 17.39
N GLN A 148 8.56 -5.28 16.24
CA GLN A 148 7.70 -5.46 15.07
C GLN A 148 8.07 -6.76 14.32
N ASP A 149 7.10 -7.31 13.60
CA ASP A 149 7.28 -8.48 12.76
C ASP A 149 7.86 -8.11 11.38
N ASP A 150 7.96 -9.08 10.48
CA ASP A 150 8.45 -8.91 9.12
C ASP A 150 7.33 -8.92 8.06
N ILE A 151 6.08 -8.74 8.49
CA ILE A 151 4.92 -8.64 7.61
C ILE A 151 4.80 -7.20 7.10
N ASP A 152 4.49 -7.05 5.81
CA ASP A 152 4.24 -5.73 5.24
C ASP A 152 2.97 -5.11 5.81
N ASP A 153 3.05 -3.82 6.10
CA ASP A 153 2.02 -2.96 6.63
C ASP A 153 1.43 -2.09 5.52
N PHE A 154 0.32 -1.40 5.80
CA PHE A 154 -0.30 -0.52 4.82
C PHE A 154 -0.19 0.95 5.22
N LEU A 155 0.51 1.74 4.42
CA LEU A 155 0.46 3.19 4.48
C LEU A 155 -0.72 3.69 3.65
N ALA A 156 -1.64 4.42 4.27
CA ALA A 156 -2.83 4.94 3.61
C ALA A 156 -3.03 6.43 3.85
N GLU A 157 -3.77 7.08 2.96
CA GLU A 157 -4.23 8.46 3.15
C GLU A 157 -5.35 8.51 4.20
N GLN A 158 -5.33 9.53 5.06
CA GLN A 158 -6.39 9.83 6.01
C GLN A 158 -6.59 11.35 6.14
N GLY A 159 -7.69 11.87 5.61
CA GLY A 159 -7.88 13.32 5.52
C GLY A 159 -6.73 13.98 4.75
N ASP A 160 -6.11 14.99 5.35
CA ASP A 160 -4.95 15.70 4.75
C ASP A 160 -3.60 15.07 5.12
N GLY A 161 -3.60 13.92 5.78
CA GLY A 161 -2.41 13.25 6.27
C GLY A 161 -2.35 11.78 5.88
N TYR A 162 -1.55 11.04 6.62
CA TYR A 162 -1.33 9.61 6.40
C TYR A 162 -1.46 8.84 7.71
N ARG A 163 -1.71 7.55 7.56
CA ARG A 163 -1.76 6.60 8.66
C ARG A 163 -1.12 5.28 8.24
N VAL A 164 -0.37 4.65 9.14
CA VAL A 164 0.13 3.30 8.95
C VAL A 164 -0.72 2.33 9.77
N TYR A 165 -1.17 1.28 9.11
CA TYR A 165 -1.94 0.18 9.67
C TYR A 165 -1.02 -1.03 9.74
N ASP A 166 -0.55 -1.35 10.94
CA ASP A 166 0.42 -2.42 11.10
C ASP A 166 -0.24 -3.80 11.23
N SER A 167 0.53 -4.82 10.92
CA SER A 167 0.12 -6.23 10.92
C SER A 167 -0.27 -6.73 12.31
N GLN A 168 0.28 -6.16 13.37
CA GLN A 168 0.01 -6.52 14.76
C GLN A 168 -1.26 -5.85 15.31
N GLY A 169 -1.95 -5.03 14.49
CA GLY A 169 -3.20 -4.37 14.83
C GLY A 169 -3.06 -2.91 15.23
N GLY A 170 -1.86 -2.35 15.21
CA GLY A 170 -1.60 -0.93 15.42
C GLY A 170 -2.20 -0.07 14.31
N ASP A 171 -2.48 1.17 14.66
CA ASP A 171 -3.11 2.17 13.80
C ASP A 171 -2.55 3.53 14.19
N ASN A 172 -1.51 3.97 13.51
CA ASN A 172 -0.66 5.08 13.93
C ASN A 172 -0.64 6.23 12.93
N PRO A 173 -0.73 7.49 13.39
CA PRO A 173 -0.58 8.65 12.52
C PRO A 173 0.84 8.71 11.95
N VAL A 174 0.94 9.22 10.72
CA VAL A 174 2.20 9.39 10.01
C VAL A 174 2.37 10.87 9.67
N PHE A 175 3.45 11.49 10.11
CA PHE A 175 3.74 12.89 9.82
C PHE A 175 4.09 13.06 8.33
N ASN A 176 3.34 13.92 7.66
CA ASN A 176 3.67 14.36 6.30
C ASN A 176 4.69 15.50 6.37
N LEU A 177 5.93 15.20 6.10
CA LEU A 177 7.02 16.19 6.12
C LEU A 177 7.41 16.71 4.74
N SER A 178 6.64 16.42 3.70
CA SER A 178 6.91 16.85 2.33
C SER A 178 7.08 18.36 2.18
N GLY A 179 6.31 19.14 2.93
CA GLY A 179 6.36 20.60 2.88
C GLY A 179 7.61 21.23 3.53
N THR A 180 8.32 20.49 4.38
CA THR A 180 9.53 20.93 5.06
C THR A 180 10.79 20.23 4.54
N ALA A 181 10.61 19.27 3.65
CA ALA A 181 11.71 18.49 3.11
C ALA A 181 12.38 19.18 1.91
N SER A 182 13.65 18.95 1.76
CA SER A 182 14.45 19.37 0.60
C SER A 182 15.23 18.22 0.01
N LEU A 183 15.41 18.26 -1.31
CA LEU A 183 16.16 17.26 -2.08
C LEU A 183 17.24 17.98 -2.88
N ASN A 184 18.50 17.68 -2.60
CA ASN A 184 19.66 18.36 -3.19
C ASN A 184 20.59 17.35 -3.85
N ALA A 185 21.14 17.72 -5.01
CA ALA A 185 22.14 16.90 -5.70
C ALA A 185 23.44 16.83 -4.87
N VAL A 186 24.01 15.62 -4.81
CA VAL A 186 25.34 15.37 -4.24
C VAL A 186 26.19 14.60 -5.26
N SER A 187 27.45 14.32 -4.90
CA SER A 187 28.38 13.64 -5.80
C SER A 187 27.86 12.27 -6.28
N GLY A 188 28.29 11.85 -7.46
CA GLY A 188 27.93 10.54 -8.03
C GLY A 188 26.51 10.41 -8.52
N GLY A 189 25.79 11.53 -8.74
CA GLY A 189 24.41 11.52 -9.19
C GLY A 189 23.39 11.12 -8.11
N ASN A 190 23.79 11.03 -6.86
CA ASN A 190 22.94 10.77 -5.73
C ASN A 190 22.22 12.04 -5.25
N LEU A 191 21.24 11.89 -4.38
CA LEU A 191 20.49 13.00 -3.80
C LEU A 191 20.60 12.96 -2.26
N ALA A 192 20.73 14.12 -1.64
CA ALA A 192 20.57 14.29 -0.21
C ALA A 192 19.14 14.75 0.08
N LEU A 193 18.41 13.97 0.86
CA LEU A 193 17.10 14.31 1.39
C LEU A 193 17.26 14.81 2.83
N GLN A 194 16.66 15.97 3.13
CA GLN A 194 16.72 16.59 4.45
C GLN A 194 15.35 17.11 4.87
N PHE A 195 14.97 16.84 6.13
CA PHE A 195 13.81 17.37 6.82
C PHE A 195 14.04 17.34 8.35
N PRO A 196 13.18 17.92 9.19
CA PRO A 196 13.38 17.92 10.63
C PRO A 196 13.42 16.51 11.23
N ALA A 197 14.39 16.25 12.13
CA ALA A 197 14.41 15.01 12.91
C ALA A 197 13.07 14.83 13.65
N THR A 198 12.49 13.64 13.59
CA THR A 198 11.12 13.41 14.06
C THR A 198 11.02 12.06 14.77
N GLN A 199 10.35 12.05 15.93
CA GLN A 199 9.94 10.82 16.60
C GLN A 199 8.56 10.39 16.06
N GLY A 200 8.35 9.08 15.92
CA GLY A 200 7.17 8.49 15.29
C GLY A 200 7.35 8.24 13.80
N TYR A 201 6.26 7.98 13.11
CA TYR A 201 6.26 7.62 11.70
C TYR A 201 6.26 8.86 10.81
N VAL A 202 7.02 8.84 9.74
CA VAL A 202 7.12 9.93 8.78
C VAL A 202 6.95 9.44 7.35
N HIS A 203 6.35 10.26 6.52
CA HIS A 203 6.29 10.09 5.08
C HIS A 203 6.68 11.39 4.39
N VAL A 204 7.53 11.27 3.38
CA VAL A 204 7.97 12.38 2.53
C VAL A 204 7.69 12.01 1.09
N LYS A 205 7.08 12.93 0.35
CA LYS A 205 6.85 12.83 -1.09
C LYS A 205 7.37 14.11 -1.73
N LEU A 206 8.37 14.01 -2.59
CA LEU A 206 8.98 15.14 -3.30
C LEU A 206 9.02 14.87 -4.81
N PRO A 207 9.05 15.92 -5.65
CA PRO A 207 9.29 15.74 -7.07
C PRO A 207 10.60 14.98 -7.32
N ASP A 208 10.56 14.01 -8.22
CA ASP A 208 11.74 13.27 -8.67
C ASP A 208 12.50 14.10 -9.74
N PRO A 209 13.75 14.56 -9.46
CA PRO A 209 14.52 15.34 -10.41
C PRO A 209 14.90 14.56 -11.67
N SER A 210 14.95 13.22 -11.59
CA SER A 210 15.25 12.35 -12.73
C SER A 210 14.06 12.14 -13.66
N ARG A 211 12.87 12.54 -13.24
CA ARG A 211 11.60 12.34 -13.95
C ARG A 211 11.37 10.90 -14.41
N GLY A 212 11.72 9.93 -13.53
CA GLY A 212 11.55 8.51 -13.78
C GLY A 212 12.61 7.89 -14.71
N SER A 213 13.65 8.63 -15.09
CA SER A 213 14.72 8.10 -15.96
C SER A 213 15.78 7.30 -15.18
N ARG A 214 15.71 7.25 -13.87
CA ARG A 214 16.65 6.54 -13.00
C ARG A 214 15.91 5.67 -11.99
N VAL A 215 16.56 4.68 -11.45
CA VAL A 215 16.02 3.76 -10.44
C VAL A 215 16.60 4.11 -9.08
N LEU A 216 15.75 4.28 -8.07
CA LEU A 216 16.16 4.45 -6.68
C LEU A 216 16.48 3.07 -6.09
N VAL A 217 17.75 2.80 -5.83
CA VAL A 217 18.22 1.46 -5.43
C VAL A 217 18.50 1.32 -3.94
N GLN A 218 18.77 2.44 -3.25
CA GLN A 218 19.11 2.41 -1.83
C GLN A 218 18.81 3.76 -1.18
N VAL A 219 18.42 3.74 0.08
CA VAL A 219 18.29 4.92 0.94
C VAL A 219 19.04 4.68 2.23
N LEU A 220 20.01 5.53 2.51
CA LEU A 220 20.87 5.47 3.68
C LEU A 220 20.60 6.67 4.60
N ARG A 221 20.24 6.40 5.85
CA ARG A 221 20.06 7.42 6.87
C ARG A 221 21.42 7.80 7.49
N SER A 222 21.57 9.04 7.96
CA SER A 222 22.84 9.58 8.45
C SER A 222 23.43 8.85 9.68
N ASP A 223 22.63 8.09 10.41
CA ASP A 223 23.07 7.26 11.53
C ASP A 223 23.51 5.84 11.12
N GLY A 224 23.57 5.58 9.81
CA GLY A 224 23.99 4.30 9.24
C GLY A 224 22.86 3.31 8.96
N LYS A 225 21.60 3.64 9.30
CA LYS A 225 20.45 2.78 8.95
C LYS A 225 20.25 2.77 7.43
N GLN A 226 20.24 1.58 6.84
CA GLN A 226 19.73 1.36 5.49
C GLN A 226 18.24 1.08 5.58
N LEU A 227 17.42 1.84 4.83
CA LEU A 227 16.00 1.60 4.79
C LEU A 227 15.67 0.30 4.05
N LEU A 228 14.60 -0.35 4.46
CA LEU A 228 14.06 -1.50 3.76
C LEU A 228 13.53 -1.09 2.38
N ALA A 229 13.60 -1.98 1.40
CA ALA A 229 13.21 -1.71 0.03
C ALA A 229 11.73 -1.29 -0.12
N GLN A 230 10.86 -1.75 0.78
CA GLN A 230 9.44 -1.36 0.81
C GLN A 230 9.23 0.11 1.25
N ASN A 231 10.21 0.69 1.96
CA ASN A 231 10.08 1.98 2.64
C ASN A 231 10.57 3.17 1.80
N PHE A 232 10.98 2.92 0.57
CA PHE A 232 11.27 3.97 -0.40
C PHE A 232 10.86 3.53 -1.81
N TRP A 233 10.32 4.45 -2.60
CA TRP A 233 9.87 4.12 -3.95
C TRP A 233 9.76 5.37 -4.82
N LEU A 234 9.68 5.14 -6.13
CA LEU A 234 9.30 6.14 -7.12
C LEU A 234 7.83 5.95 -7.50
N SER A 235 7.14 7.03 -7.76
CA SER A 235 5.78 7.00 -8.30
C SER A 235 5.59 8.02 -9.41
N LYS A 236 4.54 7.83 -10.18
CA LYS A 236 4.09 8.82 -11.17
C LYS A 236 2.60 9.09 -11.00
N SER A 237 2.15 10.25 -11.43
CA SER A 237 0.74 10.59 -11.53
C SER A 237 0.45 11.31 -12.84
N ARG A 238 -0.72 11.03 -13.41
CA ARG A 238 -1.19 11.69 -14.64
C ARG A 238 -1.79 13.05 -14.30
N ASN A 239 -1.31 14.08 -14.96
CA ASN A 239 -1.85 15.43 -14.86
C ASN A 239 -3.06 15.61 -15.79
N SER A 240 -3.84 16.66 -15.58
CA SER A 240 -5.01 16.97 -16.41
C SER A 240 -4.66 17.31 -17.88
N ASP A 241 -3.44 17.75 -18.13
CA ASP A 241 -2.88 18.03 -19.45
C ASP A 241 -2.25 16.81 -20.13
N LEU A 242 -2.47 15.61 -19.55
CA LEU A 242 -1.91 14.33 -19.98
C LEU A 242 -0.39 14.18 -19.80
N SER A 243 0.28 15.14 -19.19
CA SER A 243 1.69 14.99 -18.79
C SER A 243 1.84 14.11 -17.53
N TRP A 244 3.07 13.71 -17.24
CA TRP A 244 3.39 12.92 -16.06
C TRP A 244 4.16 13.75 -15.03
N SER A 245 3.75 13.65 -13.77
CA SER A 245 4.53 14.09 -12.62
C SER A 245 5.15 12.88 -11.94
N TYR A 246 6.44 12.97 -11.61
CA TYR A 246 7.21 11.90 -10.98
C TYR A 246 7.60 12.31 -9.58
N TYR A 247 7.60 11.35 -8.66
CA TYR A 247 7.86 11.58 -7.25
C TYR A 247 8.76 10.52 -6.66
N VAL A 248 9.59 10.95 -5.71
CA VAL A 248 10.32 10.07 -4.81
C VAL A 248 9.65 10.08 -3.44
N HIS A 249 9.55 8.91 -2.84
CA HIS A 249 8.93 8.72 -1.53
C HIS A 249 9.89 8.06 -0.57
N VAL A 250 9.80 8.45 0.70
CA VAL A 250 10.48 7.80 1.82
C VAL A 250 9.50 7.67 2.97
N PHE A 251 9.41 6.47 3.54
CA PHE A 251 8.72 6.16 4.79
C PHE A 251 9.73 5.68 5.81
N ASP A 252 9.72 6.21 7.03
CA ASP A 252 10.61 5.78 8.10
C ASP A 252 9.98 6.08 9.47
N SER A 253 10.68 5.71 10.53
CA SER A 253 10.31 5.98 11.91
C SER A 253 11.49 6.44 12.74
N ASN A 254 11.23 7.30 13.71
CA ASN A 254 12.23 7.82 14.66
C ASN A 254 13.50 8.30 13.93
N THR A 255 13.31 9.20 12.98
CA THR A 255 14.33 9.57 11.99
C THR A 255 15.23 10.72 12.42
N THR A 256 16.48 10.68 11.94
CA THR A 256 17.40 11.83 12.00
C THR A 256 17.05 12.94 11.00
N GLY A 257 16.18 12.65 10.02
CA GLY A 257 15.79 13.59 8.98
C GLY A 257 16.84 13.82 7.89
N GLN A 258 17.90 13.02 7.84
CA GLN A 258 18.99 13.16 6.87
C GLN A 258 19.26 11.83 6.18
N TYR A 259 19.19 11.83 4.84
CA TYR A 259 19.36 10.62 4.04
C TYR A 259 20.18 10.88 2.79
N THR A 260 20.85 9.83 2.33
CA THR A 260 21.43 9.75 0.98
C THR A 260 20.58 8.79 0.16
N LEU A 261 20.04 9.27 -0.94
CA LEU A 261 19.30 8.49 -1.92
C LEU A 261 20.25 8.12 -3.05
N VAL A 262 20.43 6.81 -3.25
CA VAL A 262 21.34 6.26 -4.27
C VAL A 262 20.52 5.82 -5.48
N PHE A 263 20.87 6.39 -6.62
CA PHE A 263 20.23 6.08 -7.89
C PHE A 263 21.19 5.33 -8.82
N SER A 264 20.63 4.41 -9.62
CA SER A 264 21.31 3.81 -10.77
C SER A 264 20.64 4.27 -12.06
N ASP A 265 21.37 4.19 -13.15
CA ASP A 265 20.78 4.35 -14.47
C ASP A 265 19.87 3.15 -14.78
N SER A 266 18.76 3.38 -15.47
CA SER A 266 17.76 2.38 -15.85
C SER A 266 18.23 1.54 -17.02
#